data_eb5f0611b76ebb47b8a239f02a7ed08c
#
_entry.id   eb5f0611b76ebb47b8a239f02a7ed08c
#
_cell.length_a   1.000
_cell.length_b   1.000
_cell.length_c   1.000
_cell.angle_alpha   90.00
_cell.angle_beta   90.00
_cell.angle_gamma   90.00
#
_symmetry.space_group_name_H-M   'P 1'
#
loop_
_entity.id
_entity.type
_entity.pdbx_description
1 polymer ?
#
loop_
_entity_poly.entity_id
_entity_poly.type
_entity_poly.pdbx_seq_one_letter_code
_entity_poly.pdbx_strand_id
1 'polypeptide(L)'
;MEAVKSVFKDDSTKERMYVATLSTGEQKKYPAYSVIKKIIVSQGLIRWLKKSNANNRTQEEIYQIIQDNKEQGASAIANAVWTSIFTGTGEDYADDQRNIGSHIHWLIEQHLSGHDVGKVEEPFTYAWGQFLEWQKLHTIEVLPEGLELELVSLTHRFGGTIDCVATIDGQLEIVDWKTSSGIFNDYPVQVAAYRALWNSNMPDRPINSARIIRIPKKEWNVYKDKRSRNKLLECKLDAKKLDYLFGLFTKARDWYEYMSATSTLNKINEFLDTV
;
A
#
# COMPACT_ATOMS: atom_id res chain seq x y z
N MET A 1 -1.92 -5.59 29.68
CA MET A 1 -1.54 -5.58 28.26
C MET A 1 -0.87 -4.24 27.95
N GLU A 2 0.23 -4.26 27.23
CA GLU A 2 0.84 -3.01 26.75
C GLU A 2 -0.12 -2.35 25.74
N ALA A 3 -0.51 -1.11 26.00
CA ALA A 3 -1.35 -0.33 25.10
C ALA A 3 -0.53 0.69 24.33
N VAL A 4 -0.86 0.92 23.08
CA VAL A 4 -0.27 1.97 22.26
C VAL A 4 -0.86 3.32 22.68
N LYS A 5 0.01 4.26 23.06
CA LYS A 5 -0.36 5.62 23.45
C LYS A 5 -0.38 6.59 22.26
N SER A 6 0.59 6.45 21.36
CA SER A 6 0.68 7.24 20.14
C SER A 6 1.47 6.49 19.07
N VAL A 7 1.21 6.83 17.81
CA VAL A 7 1.92 6.31 16.64
C VAL A 7 2.37 7.51 15.82
N PHE A 8 3.55 7.44 15.23
CA PHE A 8 3.98 8.37 14.19
C PHE A 8 4.80 7.64 13.12
N LYS A 9 4.75 8.16 11.92
CA LYS A 9 5.50 7.67 10.77
C LYS A 9 6.92 8.24 10.80
N ASP A 10 7.91 7.36 10.75
CA ASP A 10 9.34 7.71 10.69
C ASP A 10 9.86 7.50 9.26
N ASP A 11 9.92 8.57 8.50
CA ASP A 11 10.46 8.59 7.14
C ASP A 11 11.97 8.97 7.12
N SER A 12 12.62 9.14 8.28
CA SER A 12 14.05 9.47 8.39
C SER A 12 14.95 8.30 8.05
N THR A 13 14.43 7.08 8.06
CA THR A 13 15.15 5.85 7.73
C THR A 13 15.00 5.50 6.25
N LYS A 14 15.96 4.72 5.70
CA LYS A 14 15.93 4.22 4.31
C LYS A 14 14.63 3.46 3.99
N GLU A 15 14.03 2.81 4.99
CA GLU A 15 12.75 2.13 4.90
C GLU A 15 11.75 2.81 5.84
N ARG A 16 10.53 3.01 5.35
CA ARG A 16 9.46 3.62 6.14
C ARG A 16 9.12 2.75 7.35
N MET A 17 9.21 3.34 8.53
CA MET A 17 8.88 2.70 9.80
C MET A 17 7.74 3.45 10.49
N TYR A 18 7.02 2.75 11.37
CA TYR A 18 6.08 3.35 12.31
C TYR A 18 6.64 3.17 13.71
N VAL A 19 6.65 4.24 14.48
CA VAL A 19 7.08 4.24 15.88
C VAL A 19 5.85 4.28 16.76
N ALA A 20 5.67 3.24 17.56
CA ALA A 20 4.65 3.17 18.58
C ALA A 20 5.25 3.55 19.93
N THR A 21 4.66 4.53 20.62
CA THR A 21 4.95 4.82 22.03
C THR A 21 3.95 4.04 22.88
N LEU A 22 4.44 3.19 23.75
CA LEU A 22 3.62 2.36 24.63
C LEU A 22 3.18 3.15 25.88
N SER A 23 2.20 2.64 26.59
CA SER A 23 1.74 3.21 27.88
C SER A 23 2.85 3.28 28.94
N THR A 24 3.88 2.43 28.83
CA THR A 24 5.10 2.44 29.65
C THR A 24 6.07 3.57 29.32
N GLY A 25 5.88 4.29 28.20
CA GLY A 25 6.83 5.25 27.65
C GLY A 25 7.89 4.63 26.71
N GLU A 26 7.96 3.31 26.60
CA GLU A 26 8.85 2.62 25.68
C GLU A 26 8.44 2.90 24.22
N GLN A 27 9.42 3.06 23.34
CA GLN A 27 9.19 3.19 21.88
C GLN A 27 9.62 1.94 21.16
N LYS A 28 8.75 1.41 20.31
CA LYS A 28 9.02 0.26 19.44
C LYS A 28 8.82 0.65 17.99
N LYS A 29 9.74 0.22 17.10
CA LYS A 29 9.66 0.47 15.64
C LYS A 29 9.13 -0.74 14.91
N TYR A 30 8.23 -0.50 13.98
CA TYR A 30 7.59 -1.52 13.17
C TYR A 30 7.67 -1.17 11.69
N PRO A 31 7.93 -2.14 10.79
CA PRO A 31 7.97 -1.88 9.36
C PRO A 31 6.58 -1.47 8.85
N ALA A 32 6.57 -0.56 7.89
CA ALA A 32 5.35 -0.22 7.17
C ALA A 32 4.87 -1.39 6.31
N TYR A 33 3.56 -1.50 6.08
CA TYR A 33 2.99 -2.41 5.09
C TYR A 33 3.73 -2.31 3.74
N SER A 34 4.03 -1.08 3.30
CA SER A 34 4.73 -0.81 2.04
C SER A 34 6.14 -1.39 1.96
N VAL A 35 6.81 -1.58 3.10
CA VAL A 35 8.13 -2.23 3.19
C VAL A 35 7.98 -3.74 3.05
N ILE A 36 7.08 -4.35 3.82
CA ILE A 36 6.79 -5.80 3.77
C ILE A 36 6.26 -6.21 2.39
N LYS A 37 5.38 -5.39 1.80
CA LYS A 37 4.83 -5.57 0.46
C LYS A 37 5.91 -5.74 -0.61
N LYS A 38 7.07 -5.09 -0.48
CA LYS A 38 8.17 -5.22 -1.45
C LYS A 38 8.61 -6.68 -1.64
N ILE A 39 8.50 -7.51 -0.64
CA ILE A 39 8.80 -8.95 -0.72
C ILE A 39 7.79 -9.67 -1.63
N ILE A 40 6.50 -9.34 -1.51
CA ILE A 40 5.44 -9.91 -2.34
C ILE A 40 5.62 -9.47 -3.79
N VAL A 41 5.88 -8.18 -4.00
CA VAL A 41 6.06 -7.58 -5.33
C VAL A 41 7.34 -8.08 -5.98
N SER A 42 8.43 -8.27 -5.23
CA SER A 42 9.70 -8.77 -5.81
C SER A 42 9.54 -10.17 -6.40
N GLN A 43 8.75 -11.05 -5.79
CA GLN A 43 8.43 -12.36 -6.37
C GLN A 43 7.51 -12.28 -7.59
N GLY A 44 6.56 -11.35 -7.59
CA GLY A 44 5.73 -11.03 -8.75
C GLY A 44 6.56 -10.44 -9.90
N LEU A 45 7.50 -9.55 -9.58
CA LEU A 45 8.46 -8.98 -10.52
C LEU A 45 9.37 -10.05 -11.13
N ILE A 46 9.91 -10.97 -10.33
CA ILE A 46 10.73 -12.09 -10.82
C ILE A 46 9.93 -13.00 -11.75
N ARG A 47 8.66 -13.32 -11.44
CA ARG A 47 7.79 -14.08 -12.35
C ARG A 47 7.48 -13.32 -13.64
N TRP A 48 7.27 -12.01 -13.55
CA TRP A 48 7.02 -11.17 -14.70
C TRP A 48 8.27 -11.04 -15.57
N LEU A 49 9.44 -10.83 -14.97
CA LEU A 49 10.73 -10.82 -15.67
C LEU A 49 11.02 -12.16 -16.38
N LYS A 50 10.65 -13.29 -15.75
CA LYS A 50 10.75 -14.61 -16.38
C LYS A 50 9.76 -14.81 -17.55
N LYS A 51 8.64 -14.09 -17.57
CA LYS A 51 7.62 -14.19 -18.62
C LYS A 51 7.78 -13.17 -19.74
N SER A 52 8.31 -12.00 -19.42
CA SER A 52 8.54 -10.95 -20.40
C SER A 52 9.95 -11.06 -20.90
N ASN A 53 10.13 -11.46 -22.15
CA ASN A 53 11.34 -11.14 -22.93
C ASN A 53 11.46 -9.61 -23.13
N ALA A 54 11.02 -8.82 -22.17
CA ALA A 54 10.96 -7.38 -22.25
C ALA A 54 12.38 -6.84 -22.13
N ASN A 55 12.80 -6.20 -23.17
CA ASN A 55 13.98 -5.34 -23.28
C ASN A 55 15.36 -6.02 -23.37
N ASN A 56 15.50 -7.14 -24.11
CA ASN A 56 16.80 -7.69 -24.54
C ASN A 56 17.86 -7.92 -23.44
N ARG A 57 17.49 -7.92 -22.16
CA ARG A 57 18.40 -8.30 -21.08
C ARG A 57 18.36 -9.78 -20.83
N THR A 58 19.51 -10.40 -20.79
CA THR A 58 19.65 -11.83 -20.50
C THR A 58 19.37 -12.14 -19.03
N GLN A 59 19.08 -13.39 -18.70
CA GLN A 59 18.93 -13.83 -17.31
C GLN A 59 20.22 -13.59 -16.52
N GLU A 60 21.38 -13.72 -17.15
CA GLU A 60 22.70 -13.49 -16.58
C GLU A 60 22.91 -12.02 -16.18
N GLU A 61 22.51 -11.07 -17.04
CA GLU A 61 22.60 -9.63 -16.73
C GLU A 61 21.72 -9.24 -15.54
N ILE A 62 20.49 -9.76 -15.47
CA ILE A 62 19.59 -9.52 -14.33
C ILE A 62 20.15 -10.19 -13.07
N TYR A 63 20.67 -11.39 -13.17
CA TYR A 63 21.31 -12.08 -12.05
C TYR A 63 22.52 -11.30 -11.54
N GLN A 64 23.35 -10.75 -12.43
CA GLN A 64 24.50 -9.93 -12.06
C GLN A 64 24.06 -8.66 -11.30
N ILE A 65 23.04 -7.95 -11.78
CA ILE A 65 22.47 -6.78 -11.08
C ILE A 65 22.00 -7.15 -9.67
N ILE A 66 21.37 -8.31 -9.50
CA ILE A 66 20.94 -8.81 -8.20
C ILE A 66 22.16 -9.06 -7.29
N GLN A 67 23.21 -9.71 -7.82
CA GLN A 67 24.42 -10.01 -7.05
C GLN A 67 25.16 -8.73 -6.64
N ASP A 68 25.29 -7.76 -7.55
CA ASP A 68 25.98 -6.49 -7.29
C ASP A 68 25.30 -5.64 -6.21
N ASN A 69 23.99 -5.84 -6.00
CA ASN A 69 23.19 -5.08 -5.03
C ASN A 69 22.75 -5.90 -3.80
N LYS A 70 23.15 -7.18 -3.68
CA LYS A 70 22.69 -8.06 -2.59
C LYS A 70 23.00 -7.55 -1.19
N GLU A 71 24.15 -6.90 -1.01
CA GLU A 71 24.59 -6.31 0.26
C GLU A 71 23.76 -5.07 0.67
N GLN A 72 23.03 -4.46 -0.27
CA GLN A 72 22.23 -3.27 -0.05
C GLN A 72 20.77 -3.59 0.32
N GLY A 73 20.38 -4.87 0.33
CA GLY A 73 19.07 -5.35 0.69
C GLY A 73 18.05 -5.38 -0.45
N ALA A 74 16.93 -6.04 -0.21
CA ALA A 74 15.92 -6.34 -1.22
C ALA A 74 15.35 -5.10 -1.94
N SER A 75 15.28 -3.96 -1.25
CA SER A 75 14.80 -2.69 -1.83
C SER A 75 15.77 -2.13 -2.87
N ALA A 76 17.08 -2.19 -2.59
CA ALA A 76 18.12 -1.73 -3.51
C ALA A 76 18.20 -2.64 -4.75
N ILE A 77 18.09 -3.95 -4.55
CA ILE A 77 18.01 -4.91 -5.64
C ILE A 77 16.81 -4.60 -6.55
N ALA A 78 15.63 -4.43 -5.96
CA ALA A 78 14.43 -4.10 -6.72
C ALA A 78 14.57 -2.78 -7.49
N ASN A 79 15.14 -1.75 -6.88
CA ASN A 79 15.40 -0.47 -7.53
C ASN A 79 16.45 -0.59 -8.63
N ALA A 80 17.55 -1.32 -8.42
CA ALA A 80 18.60 -1.50 -9.42
C ALA A 80 18.08 -2.26 -10.65
N VAL A 81 17.30 -3.34 -10.44
CA VAL A 81 16.65 -4.09 -11.52
C VAL A 81 15.63 -3.20 -12.24
N TRP A 82 14.81 -2.47 -11.49
CA TRP A 82 13.84 -1.53 -12.04
C TRP A 82 14.49 -0.44 -12.88
N THR A 83 15.51 0.23 -12.32
CA THR A 83 16.30 1.25 -13.03
C THR A 83 16.92 0.68 -14.29
N SER A 84 17.52 -0.51 -14.25
CA SER A 84 18.15 -1.14 -15.41
C SER A 84 17.20 -1.42 -16.58
N ILE A 85 15.91 -1.63 -16.27
CA ILE A 85 14.85 -1.90 -17.26
C ILE A 85 14.30 -0.59 -17.86
N PHE A 86 14.27 0.48 -17.07
CA PHE A 86 13.59 1.74 -17.41
C PHE A 86 14.51 2.95 -17.64
N THR A 87 15.84 2.79 -17.56
CA THR A 87 16.76 3.90 -17.89
C THR A 87 16.62 4.30 -19.36
N GLY A 88 15.90 5.37 -19.57
CA GLY A 88 15.87 6.04 -20.87
C GLY A 88 14.75 7.06 -21.11
N THR A 89 13.57 7.01 -20.45
CA THR A 89 12.48 7.92 -20.81
C THR A 89 11.36 8.07 -19.76
N GLY A 90 11.51 7.64 -18.51
CA GLY A 90 10.33 7.45 -17.66
C GLY A 90 10.31 8.12 -16.29
N GLU A 91 11.40 8.70 -15.80
CA GLU A 91 11.43 9.21 -14.42
C GLU A 91 10.49 10.42 -14.26
N ASP A 92 10.59 11.41 -15.12
CA ASP A 92 9.74 12.61 -15.06
C ASP A 92 8.24 12.25 -15.17
N TYR A 93 7.90 11.36 -16.11
CA TYR A 93 6.51 10.93 -16.28
C TYR A 93 5.99 10.10 -15.10
N ALA A 94 6.82 9.27 -14.48
CA ALA A 94 6.42 8.45 -13.32
C ALA A 94 6.23 9.33 -12.08
N ASP A 95 7.06 10.37 -11.91
CA ASP A 95 6.95 11.33 -10.82
C ASP A 95 5.72 12.22 -10.98
N ASP A 96 5.44 12.70 -12.18
CA ASP A 96 4.21 13.42 -12.49
C ASP A 96 2.97 12.56 -12.19
N GLN A 97 3.00 11.28 -12.56
CA GLN A 97 1.88 10.39 -12.27
C GLN A 97 1.71 10.09 -10.78
N ARG A 98 2.80 10.03 -10.00
CA ARG A 98 2.74 9.92 -8.54
C ARG A 98 2.19 11.19 -7.91
N ASN A 99 2.68 12.35 -8.32
CA ASN A 99 2.25 13.66 -7.84
C ASN A 99 0.76 13.89 -8.10
N ILE A 100 0.27 13.54 -9.30
CA ILE A 100 -1.18 13.58 -9.61
C ILE A 100 -1.95 12.65 -8.66
N GLY A 101 -1.45 11.44 -8.41
CA GLY A 101 -2.09 10.49 -7.51
C GLY A 101 -2.20 11.03 -6.08
N SER A 102 -1.10 11.54 -5.54
CA SER A 102 -1.05 12.09 -4.19
C SER A 102 -1.96 13.31 -4.03
N HIS A 103 -2.02 14.16 -5.05
CA HIS A 103 -2.90 15.34 -5.01
C HIS A 103 -4.39 14.95 -5.04
N ILE A 104 -4.77 13.92 -5.81
CA ILE A 104 -6.16 13.41 -5.79
C ILE A 104 -6.52 12.84 -4.42
N HIS A 105 -5.63 12.09 -3.76
CA HIS A 105 -5.85 11.63 -2.38
C HIS A 105 -6.06 12.82 -1.43
N TRP A 106 -5.21 13.84 -1.52
CA TRP A 106 -5.33 15.06 -0.72
C TRP A 106 -6.67 15.79 -0.97
N LEU A 107 -7.11 15.94 -2.23
CA LEU A 107 -8.40 16.55 -2.56
C LEU A 107 -9.56 15.78 -1.93
N ILE A 108 -9.53 14.45 -1.99
CA ILE A 108 -10.55 13.58 -1.38
C ILE A 108 -10.56 13.74 0.13
N GLU A 109 -9.39 13.72 0.77
CA GLU A 109 -9.23 13.92 2.20
C GLU A 109 -9.81 15.26 2.65
N GLN A 110 -9.42 16.38 1.99
CA GLN A 110 -9.92 17.71 2.33
C GLN A 110 -11.44 17.79 2.20
N HIS A 111 -11.98 17.27 1.10
CA HIS A 111 -13.42 17.28 0.84
C HIS A 111 -14.20 16.43 1.87
N LEU A 112 -13.72 15.24 2.17
CA LEU A 112 -14.35 14.35 3.15
C LEU A 112 -14.20 14.87 4.59
N SER A 113 -13.21 15.71 4.84
CA SER A 113 -13.05 16.47 6.11
C SER A 113 -13.98 17.69 6.19
N GLY A 114 -14.76 17.97 5.14
CA GLY A 114 -15.67 19.11 5.08
C GLY A 114 -15.01 20.44 4.70
N HIS A 115 -13.76 20.42 4.23
CA HIS A 115 -13.09 21.62 3.73
C HIS A 115 -13.52 21.93 2.30
N ASP A 116 -13.62 23.22 1.98
CA ASP A 116 -13.80 23.67 0.61
C ASP A 116 -12.47 23.53 -0.15
N VAL A 117 -12.45 22.68 -1.17
CA VAL A 117 -11.28 22.49 -2.03
C VAL A 117 -11.18 23.51 -3.17
N GLY A 118 -12.15 24.41 -3.27
CA GLY A 118 -12.20 25.44 -4.32
C GLY A 118 -12.32 24.84 -5.73
N LYS A 119 -11.89 25.63 -6.72
CA LYS A 119 -11.88 25.20 -8.11
C LYS A 119 -10.70 24.26 -8.38
N VAL A 120 -11.01 23.01 -8.73
CA VAL A 120 -9.99 22.02 -9.12
C VAL A 120 -9.59 22.23 -10.58
N GLU A 121 -8.30 22.48 -10.83
CA GLU A 121 -7.75 22.75 -12.16
C GLU A 121 -7.13 21.50 -12.79
N GLU A 122 -6.81 21.57 -14.10
CA GLU A 122 -6.09 20.49 -14.78
C GLU A 122 -4.69 20.30 -14.16
N PRO A 123 -4.18 19.06 -14.08
CA PRO A 123 -4.70 17.82 -14.68
C PRO A 123 -5.63 17.00 -13.76
N PHE A 124 -6.19 17.59 -12.71
CA PHE A 124 -6.92 16.88 -11.65
C PHE A 124 -8.43 16.80 -11.89
N THR A 125 -8.98 17.69 -12.71
CA THR A 125 -10.43 17.87 -12.97
C THR A 125 -11.14 16.58 -13.34
N TYR A 126 -10.56 15.77 -14.22
CA TYR A 126 -11.20 14.53 -14.66
C TYR A 126 -11.33 13.52 -13.50
N ALA A 127 -10.24 13.26 -12.78
CA ALA A 127 -10.24 12.33 -11.67
C ALA A 127 -11.14 12.80 -10.53
N TRP A 128 -11.11 14.09 -10.22
CA TRP A 128 -11.96 14.72 -9.23
C TRP A 128 -13.45 14.55 -9.57
N GLY A 129 -13.82 14.83 -10.81
CA GLY A 129 -15.18 14.61 -11.30
C GLY A 129 -15.64 13.16 -11.17
N GLN A 130 -14.76 12.18 -11.46
CA GLN A 130 -15.07 10.75 -11.29
C GLN A 130 -15.32 10.38 -9.82
N PHE A 131 -14.56 10.96 -8.89
CA PHE A 131 -14.79 10.77 -7.46
C PHE A 131 -16.14 11.35 -7.02
N LEU A 132 -16.46 12.58 -7.42
CA LEU A 132 -17.72 13.23 -7.08
C LEU A 132 -18.94 12.47 -7.63
N GLU A 133 -18.86 11.95 -8.84
CA GLU A 133 -19.93 11.13 -9.43
C GLU A 133 -20.12 9.81 -8.64
N TRP A 134 -19.03 9.18 -8.22
CA TRP A 134 -19.12 8.00 -7.37
C TRP A 134 -19.72 8.35 -5.99
N GLN A 135 -19.28 9.45 -5.38
CA GLN A 135 -19.77 9.89 -4.07
C GLN A 135 -21.29 10.12 -4.08
N LYS A 136 -21.85 10.69 -5.15
CA LYS A 136 -23.31 10.92 -5.28
C LYS A 136 -24.14 9.64 -5.23
N LEU A 137 -23.55 8.49 -5.50
CA LEU A 137 -24.22 7.19 -5.50
C LEU A 137 -24.23 6.52 -4.13
N HIS A 138 -23.53 7.09 -3.14
CA HIS A 138 -23.34 6.49 -1.83
C HIS A 138 -23.62 7.47 -0.71
N THR A 139 -24.15 6.95 0.40
CA THR A 139 -24.17 7.66 1.68
C THR A 139 -22.87 7.37 2.41
N ILE A 140 -22.05 8.40 2.63
CA ILE A 140 -20.71 8.27 3.22
C ILE A 140 -20.65 9.06 4.51
N GLU A 141 -20.36 8.39 5.60
CA GLU A 141 -20.12 8.97 6.93
C GLU A 141 -18.72 8.60 7.38
N VAL A 142 -17.78 9.53 7.23
CA VAL A 142 -16.39 9.33 7.65
C VAL A 142 -16.33 9.38 9.19
N LEU A 143 -15.57 8.48 9.80
CA LEU A 143 -15.34 8.55 11.24
C LEU A 143 -14.49 9.78 11.59
N PRO A 144 -14.66 10.39 12.78
CA PRO A 144 -13.95 11.61 13.16
C PRO A 144 -12.42 11.54 12.99
N GLU A 145 -11.82 10.36 13.19
CA GLU A 145 -10.38 10.11 13.05
C GLU A 145 -10.10 9.14 11.88
N GLY A 146 -11.03 9.07 10.92
CA GLY A 146 -11.03 8.00 9.88
C GLY A 146 -10.25 8.33 8.62
N LEU A 147 -9.59 9.48 8.50
CA LEU A 147 -8.81 9.87 7.32
C LEU A 147 -7.32 9.83 7.63
N GLU A 148 -6.51 9.30 6.69
CA GLU A 148 -5.05 9.18 6.80
C GLU A 148 -4.60 8.63 8.17
N LEU A 149 -5.34 7.63 8.67
CA LEU A 149 -5.18 7.10 10.02
C LEU A 149 -3.94 6.23 10.14
N GLU A 150 -2.96 6.68 10.94
CA GLU A 150 -1.73 5.94 11.23
C GLU A 150 -1.93 4.95 12.37
N LEU A 151 -1.74 3.67 12.10
CA LEU A 151 -1.89 2.59 13.09
C LEU A 151 -0.69 1.64 13.09
N VAL A 152 -0.46 1.03 14.26
CA VAL A 152 0.48 -0.08 14.46
C VAL A 152 -0.24 -1.23 15.14
N SER A 153 0.01 -2.45 14.69
CA SER A 153 -0.39 -3.67 15.40
C SER A 153 0.81 -4.27 16.11
N LEU A 154 0.78 -4.28 17.45
CA LEU A 154 1.81 -4.91 18.28
C LEU A 154 1.81 -6.42 18.05
N THR A 155 0.63 -7.03 17.92
CA THR A 155 0.44 -8.47 17.68
C THR A 155 0.97 -8.90 16.32
N HIS A 156 0.67 -8.12 15.28
CA HIS A 156 1.06 -8.46 13.91
C HIS A 156 2.36 -7.79 13.47
N ARG A 157 2.96 -6.95 14.33
CA ARG A 157 4.29 -6.34 14.17
C ARG A 157 4.50 -5.60 12.85
N PHE A 158 3.52 -4.78 12.48
CA PHE A 158 3.63 -3.86 11.34
C PHE A 158 2.76 -2.63 11.55
N GLY A 159 2.99 -1.60 10.74
CA GLY A 159 2.22 -0.36 10.73
C GLY A 159 1.73 0.01 9.34
N GLY A 160 0.85 0.97 9.29
CA GLY A 160 0.32 1.52 8.03
C GLY A 160 -0.53 2.76 8.25
N THR A 161 -0.75 3.51 7.18
CA THR A 161 -1.71 4.59 7.10
C THR A 161 -2.91 4.10 6.31
N ILE A 162 -4.09 4.18 6.91
CA ILE A 162 -5.38 3.84 6.28
C ILE A 162 -5.93 5.10 5.64
N ASP A 163 -6.18 5.09 4.33
CA ASP A 163 -6.66 6.26 3.59
C ASP A 163 -7.99 6.76 4.18
N CYS A 164 -8.96 5.84 4.41
CA CYS A 164 -10.26 6.21 4.97
C CYS A 164 -10.93 5.05 5.72
N VAL A 165 -11.57 5.38 6.85
CA VAL A 165 -12.51 4.53 7.58
C VAL A 165 -13.85 5.24 7.61
N ALA A 166 -14.85 4.66 6.98
CA ALA A 166 -16.16 5.28 6.85
C ALA A 166 -17.29 4.25 6.91
N THR A 167 -18.47 4.70 7.32
CA THR A 167 -19.71 3.98 7.05
C THR A 167 -20.17 4.35 5.64
N ILE A 168 -20.26 3.36 4.76
CA ILE A 168 -20.75 3.54 3.40
C ILE A 168 -22.00 2.70 3.23
N ASP A 169 -23.12 3.34 2.88
CA ASP A 169 -24.42 2.70 2.73
C ASP A 169 -24.83 1.87 3.97
N GLY A 170 -24.49 2.38 5.16
CA GLY A 170 -24.79 1.75 6.45
C GLY A 170 -23.77 0.69 6.90
N GLN A 171 -22.71 0.41 6.15
CA GLN A 171 -21.69 -0.57 6.50
C GLN A 171 -20.33 0.11 6.81
N LEU A 172 -19.74 -0.20 7.98
CA LEU A 172 -18.41 0.29 8.35
C LEU A 172 -17.34 -0.46 7.56
N GLU A 173 -16.52 0.28 6.82
CA GLU A 173 -15.54 -0.25 5.86
C GLU A 173 -14.19 0.45 5.96
N ILE A 174 -13.12 -0.27 5.63
CA ILE A 174 -11.85 0.30 5.18
C ILE A 174 -12.01 0.70 3.71
N VAL A 175 -11.67 1.92 3.38
CA VAL A 175 -11.68 2.43 2.01
C VAL A 175 -10.26 2.83 1.60
N ASP A 176 -9.87 2.43 0.40
CA ASP A 176 -8.54 2.68 -0.15
C ASP A 176 -8.68 3.23 -1.57
N TRP A 177 -8.18 4.45 -1.76
CA TRP A 177 -8.24 5.15 -3.04
C TRP A 177 -7.06 4.75 -3.90
N LYS A 178 -7.30 4.50 -5.18
CA LYS A 178 -6.24 4.17 -6.15
C LYS A 178 -6.41 4.98 -7.42
N THR A 179 -5.32 5.58 -7.87
CA THR A 179 -5.28 6.35 -9.13
C THR A 179 -4.47 5.64 -10.22
N SER A 180 -4.18 4.37 -10.04
CA SER A 180 -3.44 3.51 -10.96
C SER A 180 -4.26 3.14 -12.22
N SER A 181 -3.63 2.48 -13.19
CA SER A 181 -4.28 2.06 -14.43
C SER A 181 -5.31 0.93 -14.25
N GLY A 182 -5.37 0.30 -13.07
CA GLY A 182 -6.30 -0.77 -12.74
C GLY A 182 -6.19 -1.16 -11.27
N ILE A 183 -7.01 -2.11 -10.82
CA ILE A 183 -6.89 -2.72 -9.51
C ILE A 183 -5.86 -3.85 -9.61
N PHE A 184 -4.74 -3.75 -8.89
CA PHE A 184 -3.68 -4.74 -8.89
C PHE A 184 -3.82 -5.74 -7.73
N ASN A 185 -3.18 -6.92 -7.87
CA ASN A 185 -3.33 -8.04 -6.93
C ASN A 185 -2.87 -7.73 -5.50
N ASP A 186 -2.01 -6.75 -5.31
CA ASP A 186 -1.51 -6.34 -3.99
C ASP A 186 -2.47 -5.41 -3.24
N TYR A 187 -3.40 -4.73 -3.92
CA TYR A 187 -4.36 -3.84 -3.27
C TYR A 187 -5.35 -4.57 -2.35
N PRO A 188 -5.94 -5.71 -2.75
CA PRO A 188 -6.73 -6.51 -1.82
C PRO A 188 -5.95 -6.98 -0.59
N VAL A 189 -4.66 -7.30 -0.74
CA VAL A 189 -3.79 -7.66 0.39
C VAL A 189 -3.55 -6.46 1.31
N GLN A 190 -3.41 -5.26 0.74
CA GLN A 190 -3.24 -4.01 1.50
C GLN A 190 -4.43 -3.73 2.40
N VAL A 191 -5.64 -3.74 1.87
CA VAL A 191 -6.84 -3.44 2.67
C VAL A 191 -7.13 -4.54 3.69
N ALA A 192 -6.75 -5.79 3.43
CA ALA A 192 -6.82 -6.86 4.41
C ALA A 192 -5.86 -6.63 5.59
N ALA A 193 -4.62 -6.19 5.31
CA ALA A 193 -3.67 -5.78 6.33
C ALA A 193 -4.18 -4.56 7.12
N TYR A 194 -4.74 -3.56 6.45
CA TYR A 194 -5.31 -2.38 7.10
C TYR A 194 -6.51 -2.70 7.99
N ARG A 195 -7.38 -3.64 7.57
CA ARG A 195 -8.44 -4.15 8.44
C ARG A 195 -7.86 -4.79 9.71
N ALA A 196 -6.79 -5.55 9.59
CA ALA A 196 -6.15 -6.17 10.75
C ALA A 196 -5.51 -5.10 11.68
N LEU A 197 -4.95 -4.01 11.14
CA LEU A 197 -4.51 -2.87 11.93
C LEU A 197 -5.67 -2.26 12.72
N TRP A 198 -6.78 -1.97 12.04
CA TRP A 198 -7.96 -1.44 12.69
C TRP A 198 -8.48 -2.37 13.78
N ASN A 199 -8.74 -3.63 13.46
CA ASN A 199 -9.32 -4.59 14.41
C ASN A 199 -8.43 -4.89 15.61
N SER A 200 -7.09 -4.76 15.45
CA SER A 200 -6.14 -4.87 16.56
C SER A 200 -6.20 -3.68 17.53
N ASN A 201 -6.53 -2.49 17.02
CA ASN A 201 -6.57 -1.25 17.81
C ASN A 201 -7.97 -0.91 18.31
N MET A 202 -9.01 -1.36 17.59
CA MET A 202 -10.43 -1.07 17.85
C MET A 202 -11.23 -2.38 17.94
N PRO A 203 -10.96 -3.25 18.92
CA PRO A 203 -11.59 -4.57 19.03
C PRO A 203 -13.10 -4.49 19.27
N ASP A 204 -13.58 -3.41 19.89
CA ASP A 204 -15.01 -3.20 20.17
C ASP A 204 -15.79 -2.70 18.93
N ARG A 205 -15.09 -2.31 17.86
CA ARG A 205 -15.68 -1.86 16.59
C ARG A 205 -15.06 -2.56 15.39
N PRO A 206 -15.14 -3.89 15.30
CA PRO A 206 -14.46 -4.64 14.24
C PRO A 206 -15.04 -4.32 12.87
N ILE A 207 -14.16 -4.17 11.88
CA ILE A 207 -14.50 -4.02 10.47
C ILE A 207 -14.45 -5.38 9.79
N ASN A 208 -15.51 -5.70 9.02
CA ASN A 208 -15.66 -6.96 8.30
C ASN A 208 -15.70 -6.81 6.78
N SER A 209 -15.55 -5.59 6.28
CA SER A 209 -15.54 -5.29 4.84
C SER A 209 -14.49 -4.24 4.51
N ALA A 210 -14.07 -4.25 3.25
CA ALA A 210 -13.20 -3.22 2.69
C ALA A 210 -13.58 -2.93 1.25
N ARG A 211 -13.25 -1.73 0.81
CA ARG A 211 -13.54 -1.23 -0.52
C ARG A 211 -12.30 -0.59 -1.13
N ILE A 212 -11.96 -1.01 -2.35
CA ILE A 212 -10.92 -0.39 -3.15
C ILE A 212 -11.60 0.37 -4.27
N ILE A 213 -11.32 1.67 -4.37
CA ILE A 213 -11.92 2.54 -5.39
C ILE A 213 -10.81 3.04 -6.28
N ARG A 214 -10.81 2.57 -7.51
CA ARG A 214 -9.85 3.00 -8.53
C ARG A 214 -10.44 4.13 -9.35
N ILE A 215 -9.86 5.31 -9.23
CA ILE A 215 -10.24 6.55 -9.88
C ILE A 215 -9.34 6.76 -11.10
N PRO A 216 -9.88 6.90 -12.32
CA PRO A 216 -9.07 7.16 -13.52
C PRO A 216 -8.55 8.61 -13.52
N LYS A 217 -7.25 8.79 -13.74
CA LYS A 217 -6.61 10.11 -13.73
C LYS A 217 -6.93 10.97 -14.96
N LYS A 218 -7.22 10.36 -16.08
CA LYS A 218 -7.51 11.02 -17.33
C LYS A 218 -8.45 10.22 -18.19
N GLU A 219 -9.11 10.88 -19.10
CA GLU A 219 -9.87 10.21 -20.14
C GLU A 219 -8.93 9.51 -21.15
N TRP A 220 -9.21 8.25 -21.39
CA TRP A 220 -8.48 7.44 -22.38
C TRP A 220 -9.31 7.29 -23.64
N ASN A 221 -8.66 7.36 -24.78
CA ASN A 221 -9.35 7.14 -26.05
C ASN A 221 -9.91 5.71 -26.12
N VAL A 222 -11.24 5.60 -26.02
CA VAL A 222 -11.98 4.33 -26.02
C VAL A 222 -11.77 3.48 -27.26
N TYR A 223 -11.43 4.10 -28.40
CA TYR A 223 -11.16 3.39 -29.66
C TYR A 223 -9.80 2.70 -29.68
N LYS A 224 -8.83 3.21 -28.90
CA LYS A 224 -7.47 2.66 -28.82
C LYS A 224 -7.28 1.74 -27.61
N ASP A 225 -8.06 1.91 -26.55
CA ASP A 225 -7.94 1.12 -25.33
C ASP A 225 -9.24 0.38 -25.02
N LYS A 226 -9.28 -0.90 -25.36
CA LYS A 226 -10.42 -1.79 -25.07
C LYS A 226 -10.58 -2.10 -23.57
N ARG A 227 -9.62 -1.71 -22.72
CA ARG A 227 -9.68 -1.88 -21.26
C ARG A 227 -10.51 -0.77 -20.65
N SER A 228 -11.26 -1.06 -19.59
CA SER A 228 -12.14 -0.11 -18.89
C SER A 228 -11.38 0.97 -18.10
N ARG A 229 -10.35 1.59 -18.69
CA ARG A 229 -9.50 2.56 -17.99
C ARG A 229 -10.21 3.88 -17.70
N ASN A 230 -11.24 4.21 -18.47
CA ASN A 230 -12.03 5.43 -18.26
C ASN A 230 -13.07 5.30 -17.15
N LYS A 231 -13.34 4.08 -16.68
CA LYS A 231 -14.36 3.88 -15.66
C LYS A 231 -13.73 3.86 -14.29
N LEU A 232 -14.36 4.50 -13.34
CA LEU A 232 -14.12 4.21 -11.93
C LEU A 232 -14.42 2.71 -11.71
N LEU A 233 -13.53 2.04 -10.99
CA LEU A 233 -13.69 0.63 -10.64
C LEU A 233 -13.79 0.51 -9.12
N GLU A 234 -14.72 -0.30 -8.68
CA GLU A 234 -14.92 -0.61 -7.29
C GLU A 234 -14.73 -2.11 -7.04
N CYS A 235 -13.99 -2.45 -5.99
CA CYS A 235 -13.81 -3.82 -5.53
C CYS A 235 -14.18 -3.91 -4.05
N LYS A 236 -15.27 -4.61 -3.75
CA LYS A 236 -15.70 -4.90 -2.37
C LYS A 236 -15.18 -6.26 -1.92
N LEU A 237 -14.69 -6.29 -0.69
CA LEU A 237 -14.15 -7.48 -0.05
C LEU A 237 -14.88 -7.72 1.25
N ASP A 238 -15.41 -8.94 1.40
CA ASP A 238 -16.04 -9.44 2.63
C ASP A 238 -14.98 -10.00 3.61
N ALA A 239 -15.42 -10.30 4.83
CA ALA A 239 -14.57 -10.81 5.89
C ALA A 239 -13.78 -12.06 5.46
N LYS A 240 -14.42 -13.02 4.78
CA LYS A 240 -13.76 -14.27 4.35
C LYS A 240 -12.61 -14.03 3.38
N LYS A 241 -12.80 -13.13 2.40
CA LYS A 241 -11.74 -12.76 1.46
C LYS A 241 -10.61 -12.02 2.17
N LEU A 242 -10.96 -11.09 3.07
CA LEU A 242 -10.00 -10.33 3.86
C LEU A 242 -9.17 -11.22 4.78
N ASP A 243 -9.77 -12.22 5.43
CA ASP A 243 -9.06 -13.21 6.27
C ASP A 243 -8.05 -14.02 5.45
N TYR A 244 -8.46 -14.52 4.29
CA TYR A 244 -7.57 -15.24 3.39
C TYR A 244 -6.37 -14.37 2.93
N LEU A 245 -6.65 -13.14 2.50
CA LEU A 245 -5.64 -12.19 2.02
C LEU A 245 -4.69 -11.76 3.13
N PHE A 246 -5.21 -11.57 4.35
CA PHE A 246 -4.38 -11.28 5.51
C PHE A 246 -3.46 -12.45 5.84
N GLY A 247 -3.92 -13.70 5.72
CA GLY A 247 -3.08 -14.89 5.85
C GLY A 247 -1.93 -14.96 4.83
N LEU A 248 -2.11 -14.38 3.62
CA LEU A 248 -1.01 -14.24 2.67
C LEU A 248 -0.02 -13.14 3.11
N PHE A 249 -0.52 -12.03 3.64
CA PHE A 249 0.31 -10.95 4.15
C PHE A 249 1.18 -11.40 5.33
N THR A 250 0.62 -12.15 6.28
CA THR A 250 1.38 -12.64 7.46
C THR A 250 2.57 -13.49 7.06
N LYS A 251 2.43 -14.35 6.04
CA LYS A 251 3.56 -15.13 5.50
C LYS A 251 4.66 -14.23 4.93
N ALA A 252 4.30 -13.16 4.25
CA ALA A 252 5.28 -12.20 3.74
C ALA A 252 5.97 -11.43 4.87
N ARG A 253 5.21 -11.06 5.92
CA ARG A 253 5.75 -10.42 7.11
C ARG A 253 6.72 -11.34 7.85
N ASP A 254 6.39 -12.60 8.05
CA ASP A 254 7.27 -13.60 8.68
C ASP A 254 8.57 -13.77 7.89
N TRP A 255 8.45 -13.81 6.56
CA TRP A 255 9.62 -13.85 5.69
C TRP A 255 10.47 -12.56 5.79
N TYR A 256 9.83 -11.39 5.85
CA TYR A 256 10.54 -10.12 6.08
C TYR A 256 11.32 -10.14 7.40
N GLU A 257 10.71 -10.60 8.49
CA GLU A 257 11.37 -10.71 9.79
C GLU A 257 12.57 -11.66 9.76
N TYR A 258 12.38 -12.84 9.18
CA TYR A 258 13.46 -13.80 9.00
C TYR A 258 14.63 -13.16 8.24
N MET A 259 14.38 -12.56 7.08
CA MET A 259 15.43 -11.94 6.26
C MET A 259 16.09 -10.74 6.95
N SER A 260 15.35 -10.00 7.76
CA SER A 260 15.87 -8.84 8.51
C SER A 260 16.72 -9.26 9.71
N ALA A 261 16.37 -10.37 10.36
CA ALA A 261 17.08 -10.90 11.53
C ALA A 261 18.35 -11.70 11.15
N THR A 262 18.35 -12.34 9.97
CA THR A 262 19.32 -13.39 9.59
C THR A 262 20.32 -12.91 8.54
N SER A 263 21.10 -11.86 8.85
CA SER A 263 22.14 -11.37 7.93
C SER A 263 23.42 -12.20 7.91
N THR A 264 23.61 -13.10 8.89
CA THR A 264 24.79 -13.99 9.05
C THR A 264 24.35 -15.36 9.54
N LEU A 265 25.18 -16.40 9.36
CA LEU A 265 24.88 -17.76 9.81
C LEU A 265 24.61 -17.85 11.31
N ASN A 266 25.35 -17.10 12.13
CA ASN A 266 25.13 -17.05 13.57
C ASN A 266 23.74 -16.51 13.91
N LYS A 267 23.31 -15.42 13.26
CA LYS A 267 21.97 -14.87 13.46
C LYS A 267 20.87 -15.79 12.95
N ILE A 268 21.14 -16.61 11.93
CA ILE A 268 20.19 -17.63 11.46
C ILE A 268 19.96 -18.65 12.59
N ASN A 269 21.02 -19.17 13.22
CA ASN A 269 20.89 -20.13 14.31
C ASN A 269 20.18 -19.50 15.51
N GLU A 270 20.59 -18.30 15.94
CA GLU A 270 19.92 -17.57 17.03
C GLU A 270 18.42 -17.37 16.77
N PHE A 271 18.05 -17.02 15.54
CA PHE A 271 16.63 -16.84 15.17
C PHE A 271 15.86 -18.17 15.24
N LEU A 272 16.44 -19.26 14.69
CA LEU A 272 15.80 -20.58 14.67
C LEU A 272 15.61 -21.15 16.08
N ASP A 273 16.47 -20.79 17.03
CA ASP A 273 16.35 -21.18 18.44
C ASP A 273 15.21 -20.43 19.18
N THR A 274 14.64 -19.38 18.58
CA THR A 274 13.53 -18.58 19.17
C THR A 274 12.15 -18.96 18.64
N VAL A 275 12.08 -19.82 17.60
CA VAL A 275 10.84 -20.24 16.93
C VAL A 275 10.44 -21.63 17.35
#